data_03e4660e8480ef54feb9d70d1d42b239
#
_entry.id   03e4660e8480ef54feb9d70d1d42b239
#
_cell.length_a   1.000
_cell.length_b   1.000
_cell.length_c   1.000
_cell.angle_alpha   90.00
_cell.angle_beta   90.00
_cell.angle_gamma   90.00
#
_symmetry.space_group_name_H-M   'P 1'
#
loop_
_entity.id
_entity.type
_entity.pdbx_description
1 polymer ?
#
loop_
_entity_poly.entity_id
_entity_poly.type
_entity_poly.pdbx_seq_one_letter_code
_entity_poly.pdbx_strand_id
1 'polypeptide(L)'
;MIIKVCGMRDASNIQALEQLGIDWMGMIFWPKSKRFVAEIPSYLPRQVRRVGVFVDAGLEEIRQHIEDYRLDLIQLHGHEQPALAEALKPLPVIKAFNIATAEDLKQTEAFEGMADYFLFDTKGKVVGGNGEKFDWSVLDAYRGSTPFLLSGGIGPDDAEAVRHFHHPRCIGIDLNSRFESEPGFKDVAALRQFINQLNRENVK
;
A
#
# COMPACT_ATOMS: atom_id res chain seq x y z
N MET A 1 14.05 -3.37 -0.64
CA MET A 1 12.67 -3.25 -1.17
C MET A 1 11.75 -2.98 0.00
N ILE A 2 10.90 -1.93 -0.04
CA ILE A 2 9.94 -1.60 1.02
C ILE A 2 8.80 -2.63 1.01
N ILE A 3 8.43 -3.14 2.18
CA ILE A 3 7.26 -4.00 2.37
C ILE A 3 6.23 -3.25 3.21
N LYS A 4 5.12 -2.87 2.59
CA LYS A 4 3.96 -2.28 3.26
C LYS A 4 2.88 -3.33 3.44
N VAL A 5 2.29 -3.40 4.64
CA VAL A 5 1.10 -4.23 4.93
C VAL A 5 -0.05 -3.31 5.32
N CYS A 6 -1.13 -3.34 4.55
CA CYS A 6 -2.25 -2.41 4.68
C CYS A 6 -3.50 -3.05 5.31
N GLY A 7 -4.38 -2.22 5.89
CA GLY A 7 -5.66 -2.65 6.47
C GLY A 7 -5.56 -3.23 7.87
N MET A 8 -4.61 -2.74 8.66
CA MET A 8 -4.38 -3.14 10.05
C MET A 8 -5.30 -2.37 11.01
N ARG A 9 -5.91 -3.09 11.96
CA ARG A 9 -6.78 -2.49 13.00
C ARG A 9 -6.78 -3.23 14.33
N ASP A 10 -6.40 -4.50 14.35
CA ASP A 10 -6.37 -5.32 15.56
C ASP A 10 -5.00 -5.22 16.24
N ALA A 11 -4.99 -4.93 17.55
CA ALA A 11 -3.78 -4.69 18.33
C ALA A 11 -2.84 -5.90 18.37
N SER A 12 -3.39 -7.12 18.53
CA SER A 12 -2.61 -8.35 18.61
C SER A 12 -1.99 -8.70 17.25
N ASN A 13 -2.75 -8.48 16.18
CA ASN A 13 -2.30 -8.70 14.82
C ASN A 13 -1.23 -7.67 14.40
N ILE A 14 -1.40 -6.40 14.76
CA ILE A 14 -0.38 -5.34 14.59
C ILE A 14 0.93 -5.75 15.25
N GLN A 15 0.86 -6.19 16.52
CA GLN A 15 2.03 -6.58 17.30
C GLN A 15 2.76 -7.79 16.69
N ALA A 16 2.01 -8.77 16.19
CA ALA A 16 2.57 -9.95 15.54
C ALA A 16 3.26 -9.63 14.20
N LEU A 17 2.66 -8.73 13.40
CA LEU A 17 3.22 -8.33 12.11
C LEU A 17 4.45 -7.44 12.23
N GLU A 18 4.52 -6.60 13.25
CA GLU A 18 5.69 -5.76 13.50
C GLU A 18 6.99 -6.57 13.63
N GLN A 19 6.87 -7.85 14.07
CA GLN A 19 8.02 -8.77 14.21
C GLN A 19 8.44 -9.44 12.90
N LEU A 20 7.79 -9.15 11.78
CA LEU A 20 8.09 -9.79 10.48
C LEU A 20 9.13 -9.04 9.65
N GLY A 21 9.62 -7.88 10.12
CA GLY A 21 10.56 -7.06 9.35
C GLY A 21 9.91 -6.33 8.18
N ILE A 22 8.63 -5.97 8.32
CA ILE A 22 7.94 -5.05 7.38
C ILE A 22 8.37 -3.61 7.67
N ASP A 23 8.25 -2.74 6.68
CA ASP A 23 8.69 -1.34 6.79
C ASP A 23 7.54 -0.39 7.14
N TRP A 24 6.39 -0.58 6.52
CA TRP A 24 5.22 0.28 6.67
C TRP A 24 3.96 -0.50 7.00
N MET A 25 3.10 0.09 7.84
CA MET A 25 1.81 -0.49 8.25
C MET A 25 0.68 0.50 7.99
N GLY A 26 -0.30 0.12 7.16
CA GLY A 26 -1.43 0.95 6.77
C GLY A 26 -2.66 0.74 7.65
N MET A 27 -3.22 1.82 8.15
CA MET A 27 -4.50 1.91 8.86
C MET A 27 -5.50 2.66 7.99
N ILE A 28 -6.68 2.07 7.73
CA ILE A 28 -7.67 2.63 6.78
C ILE A 28 -8.73 3.42 7.54
N PHE A 29 -8.81 4.72 7.27
CA PHE A 29 -9.76 5.66 7.88
C PHE A 29 -10.94 6.00 6.96
N TRP A 30 -11.35 5.05 6.12
CA TRP A 30 -12.53 5.18 5.26
C TRP A 30 -13.68 4.35 5.79
N PRO A 31 -14.80 4.97 6.28
CA PRO A 31 -15.88 4.27 6.97
C PRO A 31 -16.59 3.17 6.14
N LYS A 32 -16.51 3.25 4.80
CA LYS A 32 -17.09 2.22 3.92
C LYS A 32 -16.18 1.00 3.74
N SER A 33 -14.95 1.04 4.23
CA SER A 33 -14.02 -0.08 4.17
C SER A 33 -14.40 -1.16 5.18
N LYS A 34 -14.33 -2.43 4.77
CA LYS A 34 -14.42 -3.58 5.71
C LYS A 34 -13.25 -3.62 6.71
N ARG A 35 -12.20 -2.82 6.47
CA ARG A 35 -10.98 -2.69 7.28
C ARG A 35 -10.88 -1.36 7.99
N PHE A 36 -12.00 -0.66 8.09
CA PHE A 36 -12.07 0.64 8.76
C PHE A 36 -11.59 0.54 10.21
N VAL A 37 -10.74 1.47 10.60
CA VAL A 37 -10.27 1.65 11.98
C VAL A 37 -11.23 2.61 12.66
N ALA A 38 -12.20 2.07 13.41
CA ALA A 38 -13.21 2.86 14.09
C ALA A 38 -12.73 3.45 15.42
N GLU A 39 -11.77 2.79 16.06
CA GLU A 39 -11.22 3.19 17.36
C GLU A 39 -9.72 3.00 17.35
N ILE A 40 -9.02 3.77 18.17
CA ILE A 40 -7.56 3.67 18.32
C ILE A 40 -7.23 2.28 18.92
N PRO A 41 -6.48 1.42 18.19
CA PRO A 41 -6.08 0.13 18.73
C PRO A 41 -5.29 0.30 20.04
N SER A 42 -5.48 -0.62 20.99
CA SER A 42 -4.76 -0.60 22.26
C SER A 42 -3.24 -0.74 22.11
N TYR A 43 -2.78 -1.14 20.94
CA TYR A 43 -1.39 -1.14 20.52
C TYR A 43 -1.24 -0.52 19.12
N LEU A 44 -0.38 0.50 19.01
CA LEU A 44 0.08 1.05 17.74
C LEU A 44 1.54 0.60 17.50
N PRO A 45 1.92 0.31 16.24
CA PRO A 45 3.27 -0.16 15.93
C PRO A 45 4.33 0.88 16.36
N ARG A 46 5.51 0.42 16.76
CA ARG A 46 6.59 1.25 17.28
C ARG A 46 7.87 1.18 16.46
N GLN A 47 8.05 0.10 15.70
CA GLN A 47 9.26 -0.19 14.92
C GLN A 47 9.05 -0.03 13.42
N VAL A 48 7.79 0.10 12.97
CA VAL A 48 7.42 0.30 11.57
C VAL A 48 6.70 1.63 11.40
N ARG A 49 6.84 2.24 10.22
CA ARG A 49 6.17 3.52 9.93
C ARG A 49 4.67 3.33 9.76
N ARG A 50 3.90 4.23 10.35
CA ARG A 50 2.43 4.23 10.34
C ARG A 50 1.92 5.03 9.18
N VAL A 51 1.13 4.40 8.33
CA VAL A 51 0.52 5.03 7.15
C VAL A 51 -0.97 5.17 7.38
N GLY A 52 -1.48 6.39 7.42
CA GLY A 52 -2.92 6.65 7.42
C GLY A 52 -3.45 6.62 5.98
N VAL A 53 -4.44 5.77 5.73
CA VAL A 53 -5.05 5.63 4.39
C VAL A 53 -6.43 6.28 4.39
N PHE A 54 -6.60 7.28 3.53
CA PHE A 54 -7.78 8.12 3.41
C PHE A 54 -8.39 8.03 2.01
N VAL A 55 -9.70 8.21 1.93
CA VAL A 55 -10.46 8.27 0.67
C VAL A 55 -11.36 9.50 0.74
N ASP A 56 -11.05 10.53 -0.04
CA ASP A 56 -11.78 11.78 -0.16
C ASP A 56 -12.05 12.50 1.19
N ALA A 57 -11.12 12.33 2.15
CA ALA A 57 -11.19 12.98 3.46
C ALA A 57 -10.73 14.44 3.40
N GLY A 58 -11.28 15.28 4.27
CA GLY A 58 -10.88 16.67 4.40
C GLY A 58 -9.55 16.86 5.12
N LEU A 59 -8.86 17.98 4.87
CA LEU A 59 -7.55 18.28 5.46
C LEU A 59 -7.57 18.22 7.00
N GLU A 60 -8.58 18.78 7.63
CA GLU A 60 -8.68 18.82 9.09
C GLU A 60 -8.91 17.45 9.70
N GLU A 61 -9.71 16.60 9.04
CA GLU A 61 -9.89 15.21 9.42
C GLU A 61 -8.57 14.43 9.36
N ILE A 62 -7.80 14.61 8.27
CA ILE A 62 -6.49 13.97 8.12
C ILE A 62 -5.53 14.45 9.23
N ARG A 63 -5.49 15.75 9.51
CA ARG A 63 -4.64 16.33 10.57
C ARG A 63 -4.99 15.76 11.96
N GLN A 64 -6.27 15.62 12.27
CA GLN A 64 -6.69 15.02 13.53
C GLN A 64 -6.17 13.57 13.66
N HIS A 65 -6.29 12.76 12.59
CA HIS A 65 -5.79 11.39 12.60
C HIS A 65 -4.25 11.32 12.66
N ILE A 66 -3.53 12.29 12.08
CA ILE A 66 -2.08 12.39 12.21
C ILE A 66 -1.68 12.47 13.70
N GLU A 67 -2.34 13.33 14.45
CA GLU A 67 -2.08 13.51 15.88
C GLU A 67 -2.49 12.26 16.68
N ASP A 68 -3.72 11.79 16.52
CA ASP A 68 -4.30 10.71 17.30
C ASP A 68 -3.56 9.38 17.11
N TYR A 69 -3.14 9.08 15.90
CA TYR A 69 -2.47 7.82 15.55
C TYR A 69 -0.95 7.98 15.38
N ARG A 70 -0.42 9.20 15.52
CA ARG A 70 0.99 9.53 15.31
C ARG A 70 1.48 8.99 13.97
N LEU A 71 0.80 9.38 12.89
CA LEU A 71 1.10 8.90 11.55
C LEU A 71 2.43 9.44 11.04
N ASP A 72 3.18 8.61 10.33
CA ASP A 72 4.46 8.94 9.71
C ASP A 72 4.33 9.23 8.21
N LEU A 73 3.27 8.72 7.56
CA LEU A 73 2.95 8.94 6.15
C LEU A 73 1.43 9.00 5.96
N ILE A 74 1.02 9.70 4.92
CA ILE A 74 -0.39 9.79 4.50
C ILE A 74 -0.55 9.15 3.14
N GLN A 75 -1.54 8.26 2.99
CA GLN A 75 -1.92 7.70 1.70
C GLN A 75 -3.29 8.24 1.28
N LEU A 76 -3.32 8.94 0.15
CA LEU A 76 -4.51 9.46 -0.51
C LEU A 76 -4.98 8.45 -1.55
N HIS A 77 -6.11 7.80 -1.31
CA HIS A 77 -6.61 6.65 -2.12
C HIS A 77 -7.94 6.95 -2.82
N GLY A 78 -8.40 8.18 -2.80
CA GLY A 78 -9.60 8.67 -3.46
C GLY A 78 -9.31 9.55 -4.67
N HIS A 79 -10.18 10.55 -4.88
CA HIS A 79 -10.10 11.53 -5.98
C HIS A 79 -9.53 12.88 -5.52
N GLU A 80 -8.68 12.83 -4.48
CA GLU A 80 -8.08 14.03 -3.90
C GLU A 80 -7.30 14.83 -4.95
N GLN A 81 -7.29 16.15 -4.78
CA GLN A 81 -6.54 17.06 -5.65
C GLN A 81 -5.08 17.20 -5.19
N PRO A 82 -4.12 17.51 -6.09
CA PRO A 82 -2.70 17.69 -5.74
C PRO A 82 -2.45 18.71 -4.62
N ALA A 83 -3.28 19.75 -4.52
CA ALA A 83 -3.19 20.76 -3.48
C ALA A 83 -3.32 20.17 -2.05
N LEU A 84 -4.05 19.06 -1.88
CA LEU A 84 -4.15 18.41 -0.58
C LEU A 84 -2.81 17.75 -0.20
N ALA A 85 -2.11 17.12 -1.15
CA ALA A 85 -0.80 16.56 -0.90
C ALA A 85 0.21 17.63 -0.46
N GLU A 86 0.18 18.80 -1.10
CA GLU A 86 1.02 19.95 -0.72
C GLU A 86 0.68 20.47 0.69
N ALA A 87 -0.61 20.53 1.04
CA ALA A 87 -1.06 21.02 2.34
C ALA A 87 -0.73 20.09 3.52
N LEU A 88 -0.36 18.83 3.24
CA LEU A 88 0.03 17.82 4.24
C LEU A 88 1.52 17.83 4.55
N LYS A 89 2.33 18.57 3.84
CA LYS A 89 3.76 18.74 4.15
C LYS A 89 3.96 19.25 5.59
N PRO A 90 4.99 18.78 6.30
CA PRO A 90 6.15 18.02 5.83
C PRO A 90 5.98 16.49 5.87
N LEU A 91 4.80 15.94 6.18
CA LEU A 91 4.64 14.49 6.16
C LEU A 91 4.69 13.97 4.71
N PRO A 92 5.42 12.86 4.47
CA PRO A 92 5.43 12.24 3.16
C PRO A 92 4.05 11.74 2.74
N VAL A 93 3.69 11.99 1.49
CA VAL A 93 2.41 11.62 0.90
C VAL A 93 2.58 10.53 -0.15
N ILE A 94 1.77 9.49 -0.04
CA ILE A 94 1.59 8.43 -1.03
C ILE A 94 0.29 8.72 -1.78
N LYS A 95 0.31 8.93 -3.10
CA LYS A 95 -0.91 8.99 -3.90
C LYS A 95 -1.16 7.65 -4.57
N ALA A 96 -2.31 7.06 -4.30
CA ALA A 96 -2.72 5.81 -4.92
C ALA A 96 -3.49 6.05 -6.23
N PHE A 97 -3.19 5.24 -7.24
CA PHE A 97 -3.84 5.23 -8.54
C PHE A 97 -4.29 3.81 -8.89
N ASN A 98 -5.51 3.70 -9.43
CA ASN A 98 -5.98 2.45 -10.01
C ASN A 98 -5.48 2.37 -11.46
N ILE A 99 -4.61 1.42 -11.75
CA ILE A 99 -3.99 1.24 -13.06
C ILE A 99 -4.50 -0.05 -13.69
N ALA A 100 -5.15 0.06 -14.83
CA ALA A 100 -5.57 -1.07 -15.66
C ALA A 100 -4.93 -1.04 -17.06
N THR A 101 -4.57 0.16 -17.52
CA THR A 101 -3.97 0.40 -18.85
C THR A 101 -2.85 1.43 -18.75
N ALA A 102 -1.99 1.51 -19.77
CA ALA A 102 -0.95 2.54 -19.85
C ALA A 102 -1.50 3.98 -19.87
N GLU A 103 -2.73 4.17 -20.37
CA GLU A 103 -3.39 5.48 -20.39
C GLU A 103 -3.69 5.98 -18.96
N ASP A 104 -3.99 5.06 -18.03
CA ASP A 104 -4.28 5.42 -16.65
C ASP A 104 -3.06 6.07 -15.96
N LEU A 105 -1.85 5.79 -16.43
CA LEU A 105 -0.63 6.38 -15.90
C LEU A 105 -0.54 7.90 -16.12
N LYS A 106 -1.27 8.47 -17.05
CA LYS A 106 -1.32 9.94 -17.26
C LYS A 106 -1.88 10.69 -16.05
N GLN A 107 -2.69 10.02 -15.22
CA GLN A 107 -3.20 10.62 -13.97
C GLN A 107 -2.08 10.99 -13.00
N THR A 108 -0.91 10.35 -13.11
CA THR A 108 0.23 10.63 -12.23
C THR A 108 0.86 11.99 -12.48
N GLU A 109 0.76 12.51 -13.70
CA GLU A 109 1.41 13.77 -14.11
C GLU A 109 1.03 14.95 -13.21
N ALA A 110 -0.23 15.02 -12.78
CA ALA A 110 -0.71 16.07 -11.90
C ALA A 110 -0.13 16.02 -10.48
N PHE A 111 0.41 14.86 -10.07
CA PHE A 111 0.95 14.66 -8.72
C PHE A 111 2.48 14.58 -8.69
N GLU A 112 3.17 14.65 -9.85
CA GLU A 112 4.62 14.69 -9.92
C GLU A 112 5.15 15.93 -9.15
N GLY A 113 6.05 15.68 -8.19
CA GLY A 113 6.59 16.71 -7.30
C GLY A 113 5.66 17.16 -6.17
N MET A 114 4.39 16.72 -6.16
CA MET A 114 3.42 16.99 -5.08
C MET A 114 3.33 15.83 -4.09
N ALA A 115 3.36 14.59 -4.56
CA ALA A 115 3.44 13.40 -3.74
C ALA A 115 4.88 12.85 -3.71
N ASP A 116 5.28 12.29 -2.58
CA ASP A 116 6.62 11.70 -2.39
C ASP A 116 6.69 10.29 -2.98
N TYR A 117 5.56 9.60 -2.98
CA TYR A 117 5.43 8.23 -3.50
C TYR A 117 4.12 8.07 -4.24
N PHE A 118 4.12 7.15 -5.21
CA PHE A 118 2.89 6.63 -5.79
C PHE A 118 2.62 5.21 -5.28
N LEU A 119 1.38 4.78 -5.34
CA LEU A 119 0.98 3.40 -5.17
C LEU A 119 0.15 3.02 -6.38
N PHE A 120 0.61 2.06 -7.16
CA PHE A 120 -0.13 1.55 -8.31
C PHE A 120 -0.93 0.32 -7.90
N ASP A 121 -2.24 0.53 -7.64
CA ASP A 121 -3.19 -0.53 -7.38
C ASP A 121 -3.65 -1.09 -8.73
N THR A 122 -3.03 -2.19 -9.11
CA THR A 122 -3.27 -2.82 -10.39
C THR A 122 -4.46 -3.78 -10.26
N LYS A 123 -5.57 -3.42 -10.88
CA LYS A 123 -6.75 -4.29 -10.95
C LYS A 123 -6.67 -5.15 -12.19
N GLY A 124 -6.47 -6.44 -12.01
CA GLY A 124 -6.68 -7.40 -13.08
C GLY A 124 -8.10 -7.25 -13.60
N LYS A 125 -8.28 -7.20 -14.92
CA LYS A 125 -9.59 -7.47 -15.51
C LYS A 125 -9.93 -8.90 -15.13
N VAL A 126 -10.93 -9.08 -14.26
CA VAL A 126 -11.61 -10.36 -14.10
C VAL A 126 -12.42 -10.57 -15.38
N VAL A 127 -11.75 -10.96 -16.43
CA VAL A 127 -12.41 -11.52 -17.60
C VAL A 127 -12.42 -13.03 -17.39
N GLY A 128 -13.52 -13.50 -16.88
CA GLY A 128 -13.92 -14.92 -16.99
C GLY A 128 -12.94 -15.94 -16.42
N GLY A 129 -13.09 -16.37 -15.18
CA GLY A 129 -12.95 -17.76 -14.75
C GLY A 129 -11.61 -18.50 -14.81
N ASN A 130 -10.54 -17.95 -15.38
CA ASN A 130 -9.30 -18.68 -15.68
C ASN A 130 -8.07 -18.24 -14.89
N GLY A 131 -8.23 -17.53 -13.75
CA GLY A 131 -7.10 -17.27 -12.85
C GLY A 131 -5.96 -16.42 -13.45
N GLU A 132 -6.23 -15.62 -14.47
CA GLU A 132 -5.22 -14.77 -15.09
C GLU A 132 -4.69 -13.77 -14.06
N LYS A 133 -3.40 -13.89 -13.77
CA LYS A 133 -2.64 -12.96 -12.95
C LYS A 133 -2.65 -11.59 -13.64
N PHE A 134 -2.69 -10.54 -12.83
CA PHE A 134 -2.53 -9.18 -13.33
C PHE A 134 -1.17 -9.06 -14.06
N ASP A 135 -1.19 -8.47 -15.24
CA ASP A 135 0.02 -8.20 -16.03
C ASP A 135 0.64 -6.86 -15.59
N TRP A 136 1.66 -6.90 -14.74
CA TRP A 136 2.37 -5.72 -14.28
C TRP A 136 3.19 -5.03 -15.39
N SER A 137 3.30 -5.62 -16.58
CA SER A 137 4.00 -5.00 -17.72
C SER A 137 3.39 -3.67 -18.16
N VAL A 138 2.12 -3.41 -17.81
CA VAL A 138 1.51 -2.09 -18.02
C VAL A 138 2.32 -0.96 -17.36
N LEU A 139 3.00 -1.25 -16.26
CA LEU A 139 3.82 -0.29 -15.53
C LEU A 139 5.14 0.04 -16.25
N ASP A 140 5.56 -0.78 -17.23
CA ASP A 140 6.71 -0.45 -18.08
C ASP A 140 6.49 0.84 -18.89
N ALA A 141 5.24 1.29 -19.02
CA ALA A 141 4.91 2.56 -19.64
C ALA A 141 5.08 3.77 -18.70
N TYR A 142 5.26 3.58 -17.40
CA TYR A 142 5.48 4.69 -16.47
C TYR A 142 6.81 5.40 -16.76
N ARG A 143 6.76 6.71 -16.96
CA ARG A 143 7.92 7.56 -17.28
C ARG A 143 8.16 8.68 -16.26
N GLY A 144 7.34 8.73 -15.21
CA GLY A 144 7.47 9.72 -14.15
C GLY A 144 8.75 9.53 -13.32
N SER A 145 9.03 10.52 -12.49
CA SER A 145 10.20 10.53 -11.59
C SER A 145 9.88 10.05 -10.19
N THR A 146 8.61 10.12 -9.79
CA THR A 146 8.16 9.73 -8.45
C THR A 146 8.28 8.22 -8.25
N PRO A 147 8.94 7.75 -7.17
CA PRO A 147 9.04 6.33 -6.86
C PRO A 147 7.68 5.75 -6.46
N PHE A 148 7.47 4.45 -6.73
CA PHE A 148 6.19 3.83 -6.44
C PHE A 148 6.28 2.48 -5.74
N LEU A 149 5.17 2.13 -5.07
CA LEU A 149 4.89 0.79 -4.56
C LEU A 149 3.95 0.07 -5.52
N LEU A 150 4.30 -1.19 -5.82
CA LEU A 150 3.44 -2.11 -6.55
C LEU A 150 2.36 -2.65 -5.62
N SER A 151 1.10 -2.56 -6.02
CA SER A 151 -0.06 -3.07 -5.28
C SER A 151 -1.05 -3.75 -6.23
N GLY A 152 -2.10 -4.33 -5.68
CA GLY A 152 -3.17 -4.98 -6.44
C GLY A 152 -3.03 -6.48 -6.58
N GLY A 153 -3.74 -7.22 -5.74
CA GLY A 153 -3.90 -8.67 -5.85
C GLY A 153 -2.68 -9.52 -5.56
N ILE A 154 -1.58 -8.95 -5.07
CA ILE A 154 -0.39 -9.71 -4.65
C ILE A 154 -0.79 -10.69 -3.54
N GLY A 155 -0.54 -11.98 -3.74
CA GLY A 155 -0.87 -13.06 -2.83
C GLY A 155 0.32 -13.94 -2.44
N PRO A 156 0.09 -14.96 -1.60
CA PRO A 156 1.16 -15.84 -1.09
C PRO A 156 2.01 -16.51 -2.17
N ASP A 157 1.42 -16.79 -3.34
CA ASP A 157 2.08 -17.49 -4.43
C ASP A 157 2.84 -16.56 -5.39
N ASP A 158 2.82 -15.25 -5.14
CA ASP A 158 3.37 -14.25 -6.07
C ASP A 158 4.80 -13.82 -5.73
N ALA A 159 5.44 -14.42 -4.72
CA ALA A 159 6.78 -14.02 -4.28
C ALA A 159 7.83 -14.07 -5.41
N GLU A 160 7.78 -15.10 -6.26
CA GLU A 160 8.67 -15.23 -7.41
C GLU A 160 8.40 -14.15 -8.47
N ALA A 161 7.13 -13.89 -8.78
CA ALA A 161 6.73 -12.86 -9.72
C ALA A 161 7.16 -11.45 -9.24
N VAL A 162 7.00 -11.17 -7.94
CA VAL A 162 7.46 -9.91 -7.32
C VAL A 162 8.99 -9.78 -7.42
N ARG A 163 9.74 -10.86 -7.17
CA ARG A 163 11.22 -10.85 -7.30
C ARG A 163 11.69 -10.58 -8.73
N HIS A 164 10.94 -11.03 -9.73
CA HIS A 164 11.26 -10.83 -11.15
C HIS A 164 10.69 -9.53 -11.73
N PHE A 165 9.84 -8.84 -10.99
CA PHE A 165 9.36 -7.53 -11.41
C PHE A 165 10.47 -6.49 -11.24
N HIS A 166 10.86 -5.86 -12.34
CA HIS A 166 11.91 -4.84 -12.33
C HIS A 166 11.41 -3.56 -12.99
N HIS A 167 11.35 -2.50 -12.22
CA HIS A 167 11.16 -1.15 -12.72
C HIS A 167 12.04 -0.19 -11.93
N PRO A 168 12.76 0.75 -12.56
CA PRO A 168 13.75 1.61 -11.88
C PRO A 168 13.14 2.52 -10.81
N ARG A 169 11.82 2.75 -10.85
CA ARG A 169 11.06 3.54 -9.87
C ARG A 169 10.28 2.69 -8.87
N CYS A 170 10.23 1.38 -9.03
CA CYS A 170 9.58 0.52 -8.04
C CYS A 170 10.49 0.37 -6.82
N ILE A 171 10.01 0.84 -5.67
CA ILE A 171 10.77 0.81 -4.41
C ILE A 171 10.23 -0.23 -3.43
N GLY A 172 9.06 -0.81 -3.69
CA GLY A 172 8.44 -1.75 -2.78
C GLY A 172 7.09 -2.26 -3.23
N ILE A 173 6.44 -2.97 -2.33
CA ILE A 173 5.14 -3.61 -2.53
C ILE A 173 4.17 -3.25 -1.42
N ASP A 174 2.87 -3.30 -1.71
CA ASP A 174 1.78 -3.16 -0.76
C ASP A 174 0.91 -4.42 -0.73
N LEU A 175 0.83 -5.05 0.44
CA LEU A 175 0.14 -6.31 0.69
C LEU A 175 -1.14 -6.05 1.49
N ASN A 176 -2.27 -6.63 1.10
CA ASN A 176 -3.53 -6.44 1.81
C ASN A 176 -4.41 -7.71 1.80
N SER A 177 -5.48 -7.74 1.01
CA SER A 177 -6.61 -8.68 1.12
C SER A 177 -6.24 -10.16 0.91
N ARG A 178 -5.21 -10.46 0.11
CA ARG A 178 -4.80 -11.85 -0.17
C ARG A 178 -4.04 -12.50 0.99
N PHE A 179 -3.71 -11.73 2.02
CA PHE A 179 -3.03 -12.17 3.23
C PHE A 179 -3.93 -12.05 4.47
N GLU A 180 -5.23 -12.23 4.33
CA GLU A 180 -6.18 -12.11 5.42
C GLU A 180 -6.92 -13.41 5.68
N SER A 181 -7.09 -13.76 6.97
CA SER A 181 -8.05 -14.78 7.41
C SER A 181 -9.47 -14.23 7.42
N GLU A 182 -9.61 -12.94 7.75
CA GLU A 182 -10.84 -12.15 7.65
C GLU A 182 -10.49 -10.67 7.41
N PRO A 183 -11.40 -9.85 6.88
CA PRO A 183 -11.11 -8.45 6.58
C PRO A 183 -10.58 -7.68 7.79
N GLY A 184 -9.34 -7.19 7.69
CA GLY A 184 -8.64 -6.45 8.75
C GLY A 184 -7.89 -7.31 9.75
N PHE A 185 -7.80 -8.64 9.53
CA PHE A 185 -6.96 -9.55 10.32
C PHE A 185 -6.04 -10.36 9.39
N LYS A 186 -4.75 -10.09 9.45
CA LYS A 186 -3.76 -10.71 8.57
C LYS A 186 -3.36 -12.11 9.05
N ASP A 187 -3.18 -13.02 8.08
CA ASP A 187 -2.53 -14.30 8.28
C ASP A 187 -1.01 -14.08 8.42
N VAL A 188 -0.56 -14.09 9.67
CA VAL A 188 0.84 -13.86 10.03
C VAL A 188 1.76 -14.95 9.45
N ALA A 189 1.26 -16.19 9.37
CA ALA A 189 2.05 -17.31 8.85
C ALA A 189 2.25 -17.18 7.34
N ALA A 190 1.20 -16.86 6.60
CA ALA A 190 1.28 -16.63 5.16
C ALA A 190 2.20 -15.45 4.82
N LEU A 191 2.09 -14.33 5.55
CA LEU A 191 2.98 -13.18 5.37
C LEU A 191 4.44 -13.52 5.67
N ARG A 192 4.70 -14.22 6.77
CA ARG A 192 6.06 -14.67 7.13
C ARG A 192 6.67 -15.55 6.03
N GLN A 193 5.89 -16.49 5.52
CA GLN A 193 6.35 -17.38 4.44
C GLN A 193 6.67 -16.58 3.18
N PHE A 194 5.80 -15.67 2.78
CA PHE A 194 5.97 -14.81 1.62
C PHE A 194 7.21 -13.93 1.75
N ILE A 195 7.40 -13.24 2.89
CA ILE A 195 8.57 -12.39 3.15
C ILE A 195 9.87 -13.22 3.12
N ASN A 196 9.85 -14.42 3.69
CA ASN A 196 10.99 -15.32 3.63
C ASN A 196 11.32 -15.77 2.19
N GLN A 197 10.31 -15.96 1.34
CA GLN A 197 10.51 -16.29 -0.08
C GLN A 197 11.07 -15.08 -0.86
N LEU A 198 10.62 -13.86 -0.57
CA LEU A 198 11.16 -12.63 -1.16
C LEU A 198 12.64 -12.45 -0.84
N ASN A 199 13.05 -12.77 0.39
CA ASN A 199 14.42 -12.59 0.89
C ASN A 199 15.35 -13.75 0.53
N ARG A 200 14.87 -14.82 -0.10
CA ARG A 200 15.75 -15.90 -0.56
C ARG A 200 16.66 -15.36 -1.67
N GLU A 201 17.95 -15.34 -1.41
CA GLU A 201 18.95 -15.12 -2.46
C GLU A 201 18.80 -16.20 -3.52
N ASN A 202 18.94 -15.83 -4.81
CA ASN A 202 19.08 -16.80 -5.87
C ASN A 202 20.38 -17.58 -5.62
N VAL A 203 20.30 -18.71 -4.92
CA VAL A 203 21.42 -19.66 -4.90
C VAL A 203 21.55 -20.17 -6.33
N LYS A 204 22.50 -19.58 -7.06
CA LYS A 204 22.95 -20.07 -8.37
C LYS A 204 23.81 -21.30 -8.19
#